data_7aeef60790903d6618789926aa8ed0a6
#
_entry.id   7aeef60790903d6618789926aa8ed0a6
#
_cell.length_a   1.000
_cell.length_b   1.000
_cell.length_c   1.000
_cell.angle_alpha   90.00
_cell.angle_beta   90.00
_cell.angle_gamma   90.00
#
_symmetry.space_group_name_H-M   'P 1'
#
loop_
_entity.id
_entity.type
_entity.pdbx_description
1 polymer ?
#
loop_
_entity_poly.entity_id
_entity_poly.type
_entity_poly.pdbx_seq_one_letter_code
_entity_poly.pdbx_strand_id
1 'polypeptide(L)'
;MGLINIGSRPSYVALDAAFAVLGAQSAFYAALFDVESEKVVRVWKNHFDMKLREGDPLPEGSSLARKALESWTIQTGYYPAEQSVVGVTYRGAAIPIFDEEDDLMKYILGLYQPYRMDEVNQYSTILQNGLADMAMAGEGFAQNAVASAERAERMAKEVTLLAEHKDRLTNLIRFLRDSADELELLGLNSAIEAARLGAAGNPFRVIAERMRNFAQTAKKESRQTEEDLRHMAEEITDLQGMAEAMAAEAEEKAATSEELAAAVRGMSDTAQALQRLMEQVL
;
A
#
# COMPACT_ATOMS: atom_id res chain seq x y z
N MET A 1 5.09 -50.26 -3.53
CA MET A 1 5.58 -49.10 -4.30
C MET A 1 6.38 -49.72 -5.44
N GLY A 2 5.87 -49.62 -6.69
CA GLY A 2 6.38 -50.38 -7.80
C GLY A 2 7.82 -50.00 -8.16
N LEU A 3 8.69 -51.00 -8.24
CA LEU A 3 10.01 -50.92 -8.84
C LEU A 3 9.84 -50.51 -10.31
N ILE A 4 10.59 -49.52 -10.76
CA ILE A 4 10.62 -49.16 -12.18
C ILE A 4 11.46 -50.24 -12.88
N ASN A 5 10.78 -51.17 -13.54
CA ASN A 5 11.41 -52.19 -14.33
C ASN A 5 11.58 -51.62 -15.76
N ILE A 6 12.82 -51.44 -16.21
CA ILE A 6 13.16 -51.01 -17.55
C ILE A 6 13.96 -52.15 -18.15
N GLY A 7 13.36 -52.83 -19.12
CA GLY A 7 13.99 -54.00 -19.76
C GLY A 7 15.49 -53.86 -20.09
N SER A 8 16.14 -54.92 -20.44
CA SER A 8 17.59 -55.25 -20.43
C SER A 8 18.62 -54.19 -20.92
N ARG A 9 18.19 -53.01 -21.34
CA ARG A 9 18.99 -51.78 -21.48
C ARG A 9 18.08 -50.56 -21.31
N PRO A 10 18.39 -49.61 -20.43
CA PRO A 10 17.63 -48.35 -20.41
C PRO A 10 17.70 -47.75 -21.80
N SER A 11 16.53 -47.47 -22.40
CA SER A 11 16.49 -46.74 -23.64
C SER A 11 16.94 -45.30 -23.36
N TYR A 12 18.22 -45.01 -23.61
CA TYR A 12 18.73 -43.63 -23.48
C TYR A 12 17.88 -42.63 -24.25
N VAL A 13 17.26 -43.08 -25.37
CA VAL A 13 16.36 -42.22 -26.17
C VAL A 13 15.12 -41.80 -25.37
N ALA A 14 14.54 -42.74 -24.57
CA ALA A 14 13.41 -42.42 -23.73
C ALA A 14 13.79 -41.50 -22.56
N LEU A 15 14.95 -41.71 -21.95
CA LEU A 15 15.50 -40.87 -20.91
C LEU A 15 15.88 -39.48 -21.45
N ASP A 16 16.52 -39.43 -22.62
CA ASP A 16 16.86 -38.13 -23.30
C ASP A 16 15.60 -37.33 -23.59
N ALA A 17 14.53 -37.96 -24.08
CA ALA A 17 13.24 -37.32 -24.33
C ALA A 17 12.57 -36.81 -23.04
N ALA A 18 12.55 -37.67 -21.98
CA ALA A 18 11.97 -37.30 -20.70
C ALA A 18 12.70 -36.12 -20.03
N PHE A 19 14.03 -36.13 -20.07
CA PHE A 19 14.83 -35.04 -19.50
C PHE A 19 14.83 -33.77 -20.36
N ALA A 20 14.60 -33.85 -21.66
CA ALA A 20 14.37 -32.68 -22.50
C ALA A 20 13.07 -31.96 -22.11
N VAL A 21 12.01 -32.74 -21.83
CA VAL A 21 10.73 -32.16 -21.34
C VAL A 21 10.87 -31.57 -19.94
N LEU A 22 11.53 -32.26 -19.02
CA LEU A 22 11.78 -31.74 -17.66
C LEU A 22 12.64 -30.47 -17.71
N GLY A 23 13.64 -30.43 -18.58
CA GLY A 23 14.52 -29.28 -18.73
C GLY A 23 13.84 -28.03 -19.26
N ALA A 24 12.73 -28.17 -19.97
CA ALA A 24 11.93 -27.04 -20.41
C ALA A 24 11.16 -26.34 -19.26
N GLN A 25 10.98 -27.04 -18.13
CA GLN A 25 10.11 -26.59 -17.04
C GLN A 25 10.87 -26.23 -15.75
N SER A 26 12.04 -26.84 -15.50
CA SER A 26 12.76 -26.65 -14.23
C SER A 26 14.28 -26.83 -14.39
N ALA A 27 15.04 -26.17 -13.50
CA ALA A 27 16.46 -26.46 -13.35
C ALA A 27 16.63 -27.84 -12.72
N PHE A 28 17.45 -28.69 -13.34
CA PHE A 28 17.75 -30.01 -12.82
C PHE A 28 19.14 -30.49 -13.23
N TYR A 29 19.62 -31.52 -12.54
CA TYR A 29 20.76 -32.34 -12.93
C TYR A 29 20.40 -33.79 -12.73
N ALA A 30 20.67 -34.65 -13.71
CA ALA A 30 20.51 -36.10 -13.61
C ALA A 30 21.80 -36.81 -14.01
N ALA A 31 22.16 -37.83 -13.29
CA ALA A 31 23.31 -38.72 -13.61
C ALA A 31 22.89 -40.17 -13.52
N LEU A 32 23.23 -40.94 -14.52
CA LEU A 32 23.08 -42.39 -14.54
C LEU A 32 24.41 -43.01 -14.19
N PHE A 33 24.41 -43.84 -13.17
CA PHE A 33 25.58 -44.59 -12.71
C PHE A 33 25.41 -46.07 -13.07
N ASP A 34 26.44 -46.65 -13.65
CA ASP A 34 26.52 -48.09 -13.87
C ASP A 34 27.05 -48.77 -12.58
N VAL A 35 26.37 -49.80 -12.14
CA VAL A 35 26.65 -50.46 -10.86
C VAL A 35 27.91 -51.34 -10.93
N GLU A 36 28.18 -51.96 -12.09
CA GLU A 36 29.33 -52.88 -12.27
C GLU A 36 30.65 -52.08 -12.32
N SER A 37 30.69 -51.00 -13.07
CA SER A 37 31.90 -50.16 -13.19
C SER A 37 31.99 -49.10 -12.10
N GLU A 38 30.93 -48.86 -11.34
CA GLU A 38 30.78 -47.77 -10.38
C GLU A 38 31.11 -46.40 -10.96
N LYS A 39 30.69 -46.15 -12.23
CA LYS A 39 30.96 -44.87 -12.93
C LYS A 39 29.71 -44.22 -13.46
N VAL A 40 29.79 -42.91 -13.64
CA VAL A 40 28.78 -42.11 -14.35
C VAL A 40 28.83 -42.50 -15.83
N VAL A 41 27.73 -42.98 -16.38
CA VAL A 41 27.62 -43.35 -17.81
C VAL A 41 26.88 -42.31 -18.65
N ARG A 42 26.04 -41.51 -18.03
CA ARG A 42 25.29 -40.44 -18.72
C ARG A 42 24.94 -39.31 -17.78
N VAL A 43 24.95 -38.09 -18.30
CA VAL A 43 24.54 -36.85 -17.58
C VAL A 43 23.54 -36.06 -18.40
N TRP A 44 22.48 -35.60 -17.74
CA TRP A 44 21.52 -34.63 -18.25
C TRP A 44 21.46 -33.46 -17.30
N LYS A 45 21.48 -32.20 -17.81
CA LYS A 45 21.42 -31.01 -16.97
C LYS A 45 20.77 -29.80 -17.69
N ASN A 46 20.14 -28.99 -16.90
CA ASN A 46 19.63 -27.70 -17.35
C ASN A 46 19.66 -26.70 -16.20
N HIS A 47 20.38 -25.57 -16.36
CA HIS A 47 20.53 -24.50 -15.37
C HIS A 47 20.99 -24.89 -13.96
N PHE A 48 21.33 -26.17 -13.74
CA PHE A 48 21.89 -26.68 -12.50
C PHE A 48 22.97 -27.71 -12.81
N ASP A 49 24.13 -27.64 -12.16
CA ASP A 49 25.27 -28.50 -12.44
C ASP A 49 25.91 -29.01 -11.14
N MET A 50 25.78 -30.33 -10.89
CA MET A 50 26.39 -31.04 -9.76
C MET A 50 27.91 -31.31 -9.95
N LYS A 51 28.49 -30.83 -11.06
CA LYS A 51 29.90 -30.99 -11.44
C LYS A 51 30.37 -32.42 -11.67
N LEU A 52 29.49 -33.39 -11.64
CA LEU A 52 29.81 -34.76 -12.09
C LEU A 52 29.84 -34.84 -13.62
N ARG A 53 30.69 -35.70 -14.17
CA ARG A 53 30.86 -35.88 -15.62
C ARG A 53 30.81 -37.37 -15.96
N GLU A 54 30.51 -37.68 -17.21
CA GLU A 54 30.60 -39.06 -17.73
C GLU A 54 32.03 -39.59 -17.53
N GLY A 55 32.14 -40.80 -16.97
CA GLY A 55 33.41 -41.43 -16.59
C GLY A 55 33.85 -41.18 -15.15
N ASP A 56 33.28 -40.22 -14.45
CA ASP A 56 33.60 -39.99 -13.04
C ASP A 56 33.17 -41.19 -12.17
N PRO A 57 33.91 -41.51 -11.12
CA PRO A 57 33.52 -42.56 -10.20
C PRO A 57 32.26 -42.22 -9.43
N LEU A 58 31.54 -43.24 -8.98
CA LEU A 58 30.42 -43.09 -8.05
C LEU A 58 30.94 -42.36 -6.80
N PRO A 59 30.32 -41.22 -6.39
CA PRO A 59 30.79 -40.46 -5.24
C PRO A 59 30.88 -41.30 -3.98
N GLU A 60 32.01 -41.22 -3.28
CA GLU A 60 32.24 -41.88 -2.02
C GLU A 60 31.48 -41.26 -0.85
N GLY A 61 31.44 -41.95 0.29
CA GLY A 61 30.83 -41.46 1.52
C GLY A 61 29.30 -41.58 1.54
N SER A 62 28.63 -40.59 2.14
CA SER A 62 27.17 -40.64 2.37
C SER A 62 26.34 -40.10 1.17
N SER A 63 26.86 -40.26 -0.07
CA SER A 63 26.11 -39.83 -1.26
C SER A 63 24.82 -40.66 -1.42
N LEU A 64 23.77 -40.05 -1.99
CA LEU A 64 22.48 -40.75 -2.23
C LEU A 64 22.66 -41.94 -3.15
N ALA A 65 23.50 -41.81 -4.16
CA ALA A 65 23.78 -42.92 -5.07
C ALA A 65 24.47 -44.11 -4.35
N ARG A 66 25.44 -43.86 -3.46
CA ARG A 66 26.08 -44.87 -2.63
C ARG A 66 25.08 -45.55 -1.69
N LYS A 67 24.25 -44.77 -1.01
CA LYS A 67 23.19 -45.31 -0.15
C LYS A 67 22.18 -46.16 -0.92
N ALA A 68 21.81 -45.75 -2.14
CA ALA A 68 20.92 -46.54 -2.99
C ALA A 68 21.57 -47.87 -3.44
N LEU A 69 22.88 -47.85 -3.74
CA LEU A 69 23.65 -49.04 -4.06
C LEU A 69 23.67 -50.04 -2.90
N GLU A 70 23.86 -49.55 -1.67
CA GLU A 70 23.95 -50.43 -0.47
C GLU A 70 22.59 -50.95 -0.02
N SER A 71 21.54 -50.11 -0.11
CA SER A 71 20.21 -50.44 0.42
C SER A 71 19.25 -51.07 -0.58
N TRP A 72 19.55 -50.97 -1.86
CA TRP A 72 18.69 -51.39 -2.99
C TRP A 72 17.31 -50.71 -3.01
N THR A 73 17.22 -49.52 -2.38
CA THR A 73 15.99 -48.75 -2.27
C THR A 73 16.18 -47.32 -2.75
N ILE A 74 15.07 -46.67 -3.10
CA ILE A 74 15.09 -45.25 -3.43
C ILE A 74 15.58 -44.47 -2.20
N GLN A 75 16.58 -43.61 -2.42
CA GLN A 75 17.12 -42.72 -1.42
C GLN A 75 16.78 -41.29 -1.80
N THR A 76 16.35 -40.52 -0.83
CA THR A 76 16.10 -39.07 -1.01
C THR A 76 16.87 -38.29 0.03
N GLY A 77 17.22 -37.05 -0.29
CA GLY A 77 17.95 -36.21 0.63
C GLY A 77 17.79 -34.72 0.29
N TYR A 78 17.97 -33.92 1.33
CA TYR A 78 18.05 -32.46 1.29
C TYR A 78 19.45 -32.06 1.74
N TYR A 79 20.09 -31.18 0.97
CA TYR A 79 21.46 -30.72 1.22
C TYR A 79 21.47 -29.20 1.25
N PRO A 80 21.59 -28.57 2.43
CA PRO A 80 21.75 -27.13 2.55
C PRO A 80 23.06 -26.66 1.90
N ALA A 81 23.12 -25.41 1.50
CA ALA A 81 24.24 -24.84 0.75
C ALA A 81 25.61 -25.06 1.44
N GLU A 82 25.66 -25.02 2.78
CA GLU A 82 26.87 -25.21 3.58
C GLU A 82 27.39 -26.67 3.52
N GLN A 83 26.51 -27.62 3.28
CA GLN A 83 26.84 -29.04 3.17
C GLN A 83 26.91 -29.55 1.71
N SER A 84 26.55 -28.65 0.80
CA SER A 84 26.47 -28.93 -0.64
C SER A 84 27.83 -28.81 -1.31
N VAL A 85 28.22 -29.84 -2.10
CA VAL A 85 29.44 -29.80 -2.91
C VAL A 85 29.44 -28.75 -4.01
N VAL A 86 28.28 -28.17 -4.32
CA VAL A 86 28.10 -27.14 -5.35
C VAL A 86 27.80 -25.76 -4.77
N GLY A 87 27.72 -25.63 -3.43
CA GLY A 87 27.47 -24.37 -2.75
C GLY A 87 26.04 -23.82 -2.92
N VAL A 88 25.10 -24.67 -3.34
CA VAL A 88 23.68 -24.32 -3.53
C VAL A 88 22.85 -25.36 -2.81
N THR A 89 21.82 -24.93 -2.11
CA THR A 89 20.83 -25.82 -1.51
C THR A 89 20.13 -26.63 -2.59
N TYR A 90 20.08 -27.97 -2.44
CA TYR A 90 19.41 -28.84 -3.39
C TYR A 90 18.72 -30.02 -2.73
N ARG A 91 17.74 -30.58 -3.42
CA ARG A 91 17.16 -31.90 -3.16
C ARG A 91 17.69 -32.91 -4.15
N GLY A 92 17.85 -34.12 -3.71
CA GLY A 92 18.23 -35.22 -4.56
C GLY A 92 17.41 -36.48 -4.31
N ALA A 93 17.33 -37.32 -5.33
CA ALA A 93 16.82 -38.66 -5.25
C ALA A 93 17.80 -39.61 -6.00
N ALA A 94 18.08 -40.78 -5.46
CA ALA A 94 18.78 -41.83 -6.16
C ALA A 94 17.85 -43.04 -6.27
N ILE A 95 17.59 -43.45 -7.50
CA ILE A 95 16.61 -44.47 -7.87
C ILE A 95 17.34 -45.64 -8.46
N PRO A 96 17.35 -46.83 -7.78
CA PRO A 96 17.92 -48.04 -8.34
C PRO A 96 17.06 -48.56 -9.51
N ILE A 97 17.73 -48.98 -10.57
CA ILE A 97 17.14 -49.55 -11.78
C ILE A 97 17.59 -50.98 -11.90
N PHE A 98 16.62 -51.89 -11.99
CA PHE A 98 16.84 -53.34 -12.02
C PHE A 98 16.65 -53.90 -13.44
N ASP A 99 17.36 -54.96 -13.75
CA ASP A 99 17.14 -55.73 -14.97
C ASP A 99 15.92 -56.66 -14.78
N GLU A 100 15.12 -56.82 -15.84
CA GLU A 100 13.92 -57.66 -15.81
C GLU A 100 14.21 -59.15 -15.80
N GLU A 101 15.38 -59.58 -16.32
CA GLU A 101 15.70 -60.98 -16.51
C GLU A 101 16.31 -61.64 -15.23
N ASP A 102 17.17 -60.88 -14.53
CA ASP A 102 17.93 -61.44 -13.39
C ASP A 102 17.66 -60.74 -12.05
N ASP A 103 16.79 -59.76 -12.04
CA ASP A 103 16.42 -58.94 -10.88
C ASP A 103 17.61 -58.25 -10.19
N LEU A 104 18.71 -58.08 -10.94
CA LEU A 104 19.92 -57.43 -10.44
C LEU A 104 19.87 -55.94 -10.72
N MET A 105 20.36 -55.12 -9.75
CA MET A 105 20.51 -53.70 -9.93
C MET A 105 21.64 -53.41 -10.93
N LYS A 106 21.31 -52.82 -12.07
CA LYS A 106 22.27 -52.46 -13.14
C LYS A 106 22.69 -51.04 -13.12
N TYR A 107 21.74 -50.12 -12.78
CA TYR A 107 22.00 -48.71 -12.79
C TYR A 107 21.40 -48.02 -11.57
N ILE A 108 21.91 -46.81 -11.27
CA ILE A 108 21.34 -45.89 -10.31
C ILE A 108 21.12 -44.56 -11.03
N LEU A 109 19.87 -44.08 -11.04
CA LEU A 109 19.55 -42.76 -11.57
C LEU A 109 19.52 -41.75 -10.42
N GLY A 110 20.51 -40.87 -10.39
CA GLY A 110 20.54 -39.71 -9.49
C GLY A 110 19.80 -38.52 -10.14
N LEU A 111 18.84 -37.97 -9.44
CA LEU A 111 18.11 -36.75 -9.81
C LEU A 111 18.35 -35.68 -8.78
N TYR A 112 18.71 -34.47 -9.19
CA TYR A 112 19.03 -33.36 -8.31
C TYR A 112 18.38 -32.10 -8.82
N GLN A 113 17.76 -31.33 -7.93
CA GLN A 113 17.12 -30.04 -8.23
C GLN A 113 17.59 -28.99 -7.24
N PRO A 114 17.90 -27.76 -7.68
CA PRO A 114 18.19 -26.67 -6.77
C PRO A 114 16.94 -26.37 -5.95
N TYR A 115 17.16 -26.11 -4.67
CA TYR A 115 16.09 -25.84 -3.73
C TYR A 115 16.25 -24.40 -3.20
N ARG A 116 15.35 -23.51 -3.58
CA ARG A 116 15.46 -22.08 -3.32
C ARG A 116 14.62 -21.63 -2.12
N MET A 117 14.52 -22.47 -1.09
CA MET A 117 13.73 -22.13 0.10
C MET A 117 14.25 -20.88 0.80
N ASP A 118 15.56 -20.66 0.83
CA ASP A 118 16.13 -19.49 1.47
C ASP A 118 15.68 -18.19 0.79
N GLU A 119 15.62 -18.18 -0.56
CA GLU A 119 15.06 -17.06 -1.31
C GLU A 119 13.57 -16.84 -1.02
N VAL A 120 12.79 -17.92 -0.95
CA VAL A 120 11.36 -17.84 -0.66
C VAL A 120 11.10 -17.35 0.77
N ASN A 121 11.87 -17.82 1.74
CA ASN A 121 11.81 -17.33 3.12
C ASN A 121 12.18 -15.85 3.21
N GLN A 122 13.20 -15.43 2.48
CA GLN A 122 13.59 -14.03 2.40
C GLN A 122 12.47 -13.18 1.81
N TYR A 123 11.87 -13.58 0.68
CA TYR A 123 10.74 -12.88 0.07
C TYR A 123 9.50 -12.89 0.97
N SER A 124 9.24 -13.98 1.68
CA SER A 124 8.15 -14.05 2.67
C SER A 124 8.35 -13.04 3.79
N THR A 125 9.58 -12.91 4.32
CA THR A 125 9.91 -11.92 5.34
C THR A 125 9.76 -10.48 4.83
N ILE A 126 10.23 -10.20 3.61
CA ILE A 126 10.08 -8.89 2.97
C ILE A 126 8.58 -8.57 2.80
N LEU A 127 7.79 -9.53 2.36
CA LEU A 127 6.34 -9.37 2.20
C LEU A 127 5.66 -9.08 3.54
N GLN A 128 5.97 -9.84 4.59
CA GLN A 128 5.41 -9.62 5.93
C GLN A 128 5.74 -8.23 6.48
N ASN A 129 6.99 -7.77 6.33
CA ASN A 129 7.39 -6.43 6.74
C ASN A 129 6.64 -5.35 5.94
N GLY A 130 6.53 -5.51 4.62
CA GLY A 130 5.76 -4.59 3.78
C GLY A 130 4.29 -4.53 4.15
N LEU A 131 3.68 -5.66 4.52
CA LEU A 131 2.30 -5.71 4.99
C LEU A 131 2.12 -5.02 6.34
N ALA A 132 3.09 -5.13 7.25
CA ALA A 132 3.09 -4.42 8.52
C ALA A 132 3.16 -2.89 8.30
N ASP A 133 4.05 -2.44 7.39
CA ASP A 133 4.16 -1.02 7.03
C ASP A 133 2.86 -0.49 6.39
N MET A 134 2.23 -1.28 5.51
CA MET A 134 0.94 -0.94 4.92
C MET A 134 -0.18 -0.86 5.97
N ALA A 135 -0.20 -1.76 6.96
CA ALA A 135 -1.16 -1.72 8.05
C ALA A 135 -1.02 -0.44 8.88
N MET A 136 0.22 -0.06 9.24
CA MET A 136 0.51 1.19 9.96
C MET A 136 0.11 2.43 9.13
N ALA A 137 0.36 2.42 7.82
CA ALA A 137 -0.07 3.50 6.93
C ALA A 137 -1.60 3.61 6.88
N GLY A 138 -2.31 2.48 6.79
CA GLY A 138 -3.77 2.43 6.83
C GLY A 138 -4.35 3.01 8.12
N GLU A 139 -3.76 2.67 9.27
CA GLU A 139 -4.16 3.25 10.55
C GLU A 139 -3.90 4.76 10.60
N GLY A 140 -2.78 5.22 10.05
CA GLY A 140 -2.48 6.65 9.90
C GLY A 140 -3.51 7.38 9.02
N PHE A 141 -3.96 6.76 7.92
CA PHE A 141 -5.04 7.31 7.09
C PHE A 141 -6.36 7.41 7.86
N ALA A 142 -6.74 6.39 8.62
CA ALA A 142 -7.95 6.41 9.45
C ALA A 142 -7.91 7.54 10.50
N GLN A 143 -6.79 7.69 11.22
CA GLN A 143 -6.61 8.75 12.20
C GLN A 143 -6.68 10.15 11.55
N ASN A 144 -6.05 10.32 10.39
CA ASN A 144 -6.11 11.56 9.64
C ASN A 144 -7.53 11.87 9.12
N ALA A 145 -8.30 10.86 8.72
CA ALA A 145 -9.69 11.01 8.32
C ALA A 145 -10.53 11.55 9.49
N VAL A 146 -10.43 10.95 10.67
CA VAL A 146 -11.13 11.41 11.87
C VAL A 146 -10.74 12.85 12.22
N ALA A 147 -9.45 13.17 12.24
CA ALA A 147 -8.98 14.53 12.53
C ALA A 147 -9.47 15.57 11.50
N SER A 148 -9.56 15.17 10.21
CA SER A 148 -10.08 16.03 9.14
C SER A 148 -11.59 16.27 9.31
N ALA A 149 -12.36 15.22 9.63
CA ALA A 149 -13.79 15.33 9.90
C ALA A 149 -14.08 16.27 11.08
N GLU A 150 -13.34 16.13 12.19
CA GLU A 150 -13.47 17.02 13.35
C GLU A 150 -13.13 18.50 13.01
N ARG A 151 -12.15 18.71 12.15
CA ARG A 151 -11.79 20.08 11.68
C ARG A 151 -12.88 20.65 10.81
N ALA A 152 -13.44 19.85 9.89
CA ALA A 152 -14.55 20.25 9.05
C ALA A 152 -15.78 20.65 9.88
N GLU A 153 -16.14 19.84 10.89
CA GLU A 153 -17.25 20.12 11.79
C GLU A 153 -17.03 21.42 12.60
N ARG A 154 -15.82 21.63 13.13
CA ARG A 154 -15.48 22.88 13.83
C ARG A 154 -15.56 24.07 12.91
N MET A 155 -15.03 23.97 11.69
CA MET A 155 -15.09 25.03 10.69
C MET A 155 -16.54 25.37 10.33
N ALA A 156 -17.41 24.39 10.12
CA ALA A 156 -18.82 24.61 9.84
C ALA A 156 -19.53 25.36 10.99
N LYS A 157 -19.21 25.04 12.24
CA LYS A 157 -19.74 25.78 13.41
C LYS A 157 -19.24 27.22 13.46
N GLU A 158 -17.95 27.45 13.19
CA GLU A 158 -17.39 28.81 13.17
C GLU A 158 -17.98 29.66 12.04
N VAL A 159 -18.16 29.06 10.86
CA VAL A 159 -18.81 29.70 9.71
C VAL A 159 -20.25 30.13 10.05
N THR A 160 -21.00 29.24 10.72
CA THR A 160 -22.35 29.55 11.19
C THR A 160 -22.36 30.77 12.15
N LEU A 161 -21.43 30.79 13.11
CA LEU A 161 -21.28 31.90 14.04
C LEU A 161 -20.89 33.21 13.34
N LEU A 162 -19.98 33.13 12.35
CA LEU A 162 -19.60 34.29 11.54
C LEU A 162 -20.79 34.87 10.72
N ALA A 163 -21.62 33.97 10.17
CA ALA A 163 -22.84 34.41 9.45
C ALA A 163 -23.80 35.13 10.41
N GLU A 164 -24.00 34.61 11.61
CA GLU A 164 -24.84 35.31 12.63
C GLU A 164 -24.26 36.68 13.04
N HIS A 165 -22.92 36.76 13.19
CA HIS A 165 -22.27 38.04 13.51
C HIS A 165 -22.42 39.04 12.40
N LYS A 166 -22.20 38.63 11.14
CA LYS A 166 -22.41 39.45 9.95
C LYS A 166 -23.86 40.00 9.89
N ASP A 167 -24.87 39.14 10.17
CA ASP A 167 -26.26 39.55 10.15
C ASP A 167 -26.58 40.57 11.26
N ARG A 168 -26.03 40.38 12.46
CA ARG A 168 -26.15 41.36 13.55
C ARG A 168 -25.52 42.71 13.19
N LEU A 169 -24.31 42.67 12.59
CA LEU A 169 -23.64 43.89 12.12
C LEU A 169 -24.43 44.58 11.00
N THR A 170 -24.99 43.81 10.06
CA THR A 170 -25.85 44.36 9.00
C THR A 170 -27.05 45.12 9.58
N ASN A 171 -27.69 44.56 10.60
CA ASN A 171 -28.80 45.23 11.29
C ASN A 171 -28.35 46.49 12.04
N LEU A 172 -27.18 46.46 12.68
CA LEU A 172 -26.61 47.62 13.36
C LEU A 172 -26.28 48.76 12.36
N ILE A 173 -25.67 48.44 11.23
CA ILE A 173 -25.35 49.43 10.19
C ILE A 173 -26.60 50.04 9.61
N ARG A 174 -27.68 49.28 9.42
CA ARG A 174 -28.98 49.79 8.98
C ARG A 174 -29.54 50.76 10.01
N PHE A 175 -29.53 50.42 11.29
CA PHE A 175 -29.95 51.31 12.37
C PHE A 175 -29.12 52.61 12.43
N LEU A 176 -27.80 52.56 12.27
CA LEU A 176 -26.92 53.72 12.23
C LEU A 176 -27.24 54.64 11.05
N ARG A 177 -27.52 54.06 9.89
CA ARG A 177 -27.91 54.79 8.69
C ARG A 177 -29.25 55.53 8.90
N ASP A 178 -30.26 54.85 9.42
CA ASP A 178 -31.57 55.41 9.72
C ASP A 178 -31.44 56.55 10.75
N SER A 179 -30.62 56.36 11.78
CA SER A 179 -30.33 57.41 12.78
C SER A 179 -29.60 58.60 12.16
N ALA A 180 -28.69 58.40 11.20
CA ALA A 180 -28.03 59.45 10.48
C ALA A 180 -29.00 60.24 9.55
N ASP A 181 -29.95 59.57 8.92
CA ASP A 181 -31.01 60.14 8.15
C ASP A 181 -31.87 61.11 9.03
N GLU A 182 -32.22 60.63 10.22
CA GLU A 182 -32.99 61.42 11.19
C GLU A 182 -32.21 62.63 11.72
N LEU A 183 -30.90 62.46 12.03
CA LEU A 183 -30.02 63.55 12.41
C LEU A 183 -29.85 64.65 11.28
N GLU A 184 -29.79 64.19 10.04
CA GLU A 184 -29.71 65.13 8.91
C GLU A 184 -30.97 66.00 8.79
N LEU A 185 -32.16 65.34 8.95
CA LEU A 185 -33.44 66.01 8.95
C LEU A 185 -33.56 67.04 10.13
N LEU A 186 -33.17 66.63 11.34
CA LEU A 186 -33.10 67.45 12.53
C LEU A 186 -32.15 68.62 12.34
N GLY A 187 -30.97 68.38 11.77
CA GLY A 187 -30.00 69.41 11.45
C GLY A 187 -30.56 70.44 10.39
N LEU A 188 -31.28 69.97 9.39
CA LEU A 188 -31.91 70.79 8.40
C LEU A 188 -33.00 71.66 9.03
N ASN A 189 -33.90 71.09 9.79
CA ASN A 189 -34.94 71.78 10.49
C ASN A 189 -34.37 72.85 11.46
N SER A 190 -33.32 72.52 12.21
CA SER A 190 -32.63 73.43 13.11
C SER A 190 -31.96 74.59 12.37
N ALA A 191 -31.38 74.35 11.21
CA ALA A 191 -30.77 75.35 10.35
C ALA A 191 -31.83 76.35 9.81
N ILE A 192 -33.01 75.83 9.43
CA ILE A 192 -34.13 76.63 8.97
C ILE A 192 -34.63 77.60 10.12
N GLU A 193 -34.82 77.02 11.30
CA GLU A 193 -35.30 77.81 12.46
C GLU A 193 -34.23 78.83 12.93
N ALA A 194 -32.94 78.42 12.92
CA ALA A 194 -31.85 79.36 13.19
C ALA A 194 -31.84 80.56 12.20
N ALA A 195 -32.09 80.34 10.93
CA ALA A 195 -32.16 81.38 9.92
C ALA A 195 -33.36 82.31 10.17
N ARG A 196 -34.48 81.77 10.67
CA ARG A 196 -35.69 82.57 11.02
C ARG A 196 -35.45 83.56 12.17
N LEU A 197 -34.55 83.15 13.12
CA LEU A 197 -34.17 84.05 14.27
C LEU A 197 -33.14 85.10 13.93
N GLY A 198 -32.64 85.17 12.72
CA GLY A 198 -31.67 86.20 12.27
C GLY A 198 -30.35 86.15 13.06
N ALA A 199 -29.85 87.27 13.54
CA ALA A 199 -28.57 87.34 14.26
C ALA A 199 -28.56 86.51 15.57
N ALA A 200 -29.68 86.39 16.26
CA ALA A 200 -29.80 85.58 17.50
C ALA A 200 -29.72 84.06 17.21
N GLY A 201 -29.98 83.64 15.99
CA GLY A 201 -29.89 82.25 15.57
C GLY A 201 -28.49 81.77 15.21
N ASN A 202 -27.45 82.58 15.09
CA ASN A 202 -26.11 82.21 14.69
C ASN A 202 -25.48 81.11 15.46
N PRO A 203 -25.57 80.98 16.82
CA PRO A 203 -25.05 79.84 17.57
C PRO A 203 -25.72 78.48 17.20
N PHE A 204 -27.03 78.53 16.98
CA PHE A 204 -27.84 77.40 16.60
C PHE A 204 -27.53 76.93 15.17
N ARG A 205 -27.22 77.83 14.25
CA ARG A 205 -26.80 77.54 12.89
C ARG A 205 -25.51 76.73 12.87
N VAL A 206 -24.53 77.05 13.72
CA VAL A 206 -23.28 76.26 13.84
C VAL A 206 -23.52 74.80 14.34
N ILE A 207 -24.45 74.64 15.30
CA ILE A 207 -24.84 73.33 15.80
C ILE A 207 -25.54 72.55 14.70
N ALA A 208 -26.48 73.10 14.01
CA ALA A 208 -27.21 72.50 12.90
C ALA A 208 -26.28 72.05 11.77
N GLU A 209 -25.30 72.88 11.39
CA GLU A 209 -24.29 72.54 10.40
C GLU A 209 -23.37 71.35 10.85
N ARG A 210 -22.95 71.36 12.11
CA ARG A 210 -22.21 70.27 12.69
C ARG A 210 -23.01 68.93 12.70
N MET A 211 -24.30 68.98 13.07
CA MET A 211 -25.21 67.86 13.02
C MET A 211 -25.30 67.27 11.60
N ARG A 212 -25.51 68.08 10.62
CA ARG A 212 -25.58 67.70 9.21
C ARG A 212 -24.26 67.05 8.75
N ASN A 213 -23.09 67.62 9.06
CA ASN A 213 -21.80 67.11 8.71
C ASN A 213 -21.56 65.76 9.38
N PHE A 214 -21.95 65.59 10.66
CA PHE A 214 -21.87 64.32 11.35
C PHE A 214 -22.76 63.26 10.70
N ALA A 215 -24.01 63.58 10.37
CA ALA A 215 -24.93 62.71 9.70
C ALA A 215 -24.41 62.24 8.33
N GLN A 216 -23.83 63.16 7.52
CA GLN A 216 -23.22 62.81 6.24
C GLN A 216 -22.02 61.93 6.37
N THR A 217 -21.17 62.16 7.39
CA THR A 217 -20.04 61.29 7.68
C THR A 217 -20.50 59.88 8.10
N ALA A 218 -21.49 59.80 9.02
CA ALA A 218 -22.06 58.53 9.47
C ALA A 218 -22.68 57.73 8.30
N LYS A 219 -23.38 58.39 7.38
CA LYS A 219 -23.90 57.74 6.16
C LYS A 219 -22.79 57.18 5.27
N LYS A 220 -21.71 57.96 5.07
CA LYS A 220 -20.56 57.51 4.26
C LYS A 220 -19.92 56.31 4.86
N GLU A 221 -19.59 56.32 6.15
CA GLU A 221 -18.97 55.17 6.88
C GLU A 221 -19.90 53.96 6.89
N SER A 222 -21.22 54.18 7.06
CA SER A 222 -22.21 53.06 6.99
C SER A 222 -22.21 52.41 5.62
N ARG A 223 -22.12 53.12 4.52
CA ARG A 223 -22.05 52.55 3.17
C ARG A 223 -20.79 51.76 2.96
N GLN A 224 -19.62 52.25 3.42
CA GLN A 224 -18.37 51.53 3.32
C GLN A 224 -18.45 50.19 4.10
N THR A 225 -19.00 50.26 5.31
CA THR A 225 -19.18 49.07 6.13
C THR A 225 -20.18 48.07 5.50
N GLU A 226 -21.24 48.54 4.80
CA GLU A 226 -22.14 47.66 4.05
C GLU A 226 -21.39 46.92 2.92
N GLU A 227 -20.44 47.58 2.23
CA GLU A 227 -19.58 46.93 1.22
C GLU A 227 -18.68 45.90 1.85
N ASP A 228 -18.04 46.21 2.99
CA ASP A 228 -17.17 45.27 3.71
C ASP A 228 -17.96 44.02 4.19
N LEU A 229 -19.19 44.21 4.68
CA LEU A 229 -20.07 43.10 5.08
C LEU A 229 -20.53 42.24 3.90
N ARG A 230 -20.61 42.80 2.69
CA ARG A 230 -20.89 42.02 1.48
C ARG A 230 -19.71 41.15 1.13
N HIS A 231 -18.49 41.67 1.16
CA HIS A 231 -17.28 40.86 0.95
C HIS A 231 -17.13 39.75 2.00
N MET A 232 -17.42 40.07 3.26
CA MET A 232 -17.45 39.07 4.33
C MET A 232 -18.47 37.95 4.04
N ALA A 233 -19.62 38.26 3.43
CA ALA A 233 -20.60 37.24 3.04
C ALA A 233 -20.06 36.29 1.95
N GLU A 234 -19.26 36.80 1.01
CA GLU A 234 -18.59 36.00 0.00
C GLU A 234 -17.55 35.07 0.65
N GLU A 235 -16.69 35.59 1.55
CA GLU A 235 -15.71 34.82 2.29
C GLU A 235 -16.34 33.72 3.16
N ILE A 236 -17.48 34.02 3.82
CA ILE A 236 -18.25 33.03 4.60
C ILE A 236 -18.72 31.88 3.71
N THR A 237 -19.18 32.19 2.48
CA THR A 237 -19.62 31.16 1.53
C THR A 237 -18.45 30.27 1.08
N ASP A 238 -17.29 30.88 0.83
CA ASP A 238 -16.08 30.15 0.45
C ASP A 238 -15.60 29.20 1.60
N LEU A 239 -15.61 29.70 2.83
CA LEU A 239 -15.27 28.91 4.01
C LEU A 239 -16.26 27.74 4.22
N GLN A 240 -17.54 27.94 3.93
CA GLN A 240 -18.53 26.85 3.98
C GLN A 240 -18.21 25.77 2.94
N GLY A 241 -17.90 26.16 1.71
CA GLY A 241 -17.49 25.21 0.66
C GLY A 241 -16.20 24.45 1.04
N MET A 242 -15.26 25.12 1.69
CA MET A 242 -14.04 24.47 2.20
C MET A 242 -14.35 23.44 3.29
N ALA A 243 -15.26 23.74 4.22
CA ALA A 243 -15.67 22.79 5.27
C ALA A 243 -16.33 21.54 4.68
N GLU A 244 -17.22 21.72 3.69
CA GLU A 244 -17.88 20.63 2.97
C GLU A 244 -16.87 19.78 2.20
N ALA A 245 -15.91 20.39 1.51
CA ALA A 245 -14.84 19.66 0.80
C ALA A 245 -13.95 18.87 1.77
N MET A 246 -13.60 19.43 2.92
CA MET A 246 -12.83 18.72 3.95
C MET A 246 -13.59 17.53 4.54
N ALA A 247 -14.91 17.64 4.71
CA ALA A 247 -15.73 16.52 5.18
C ALA A 247 -15.77 15.39 4.14
N ALA A 248 -15.96 15.71 2.87
CA ALA A 248 -15.94 14.74 1.78
C ALA A 248 -14.56 14.04 1.64
N GLU A 249 -13.47 14.81 1.75
CA GLU A 249 -12.11 14.25 1.75
C GLU A 249 -11.87 13.31 2.94
N ALA A 250 -12.42 13.63 4.11
CA ALA A 250 -12.34 12.77 5.28
C ALA A 250 -13.08 11.43 5.07
N GLU A 251 -14.26 11.44 4.47
CA GLU A 251 -15.02 10.24 4.13
C GLU A 251 -14.25 9.36 3.11
N GLU A 252 -13.67 9.97 2.07
CA GLU A 252 -12.86 9.25 1.08
C GLU A 252 -11.64 8.60 1.71
N LYS A 253 -10.93 9.31 2.60
CA LYS A 253 -9.78 8.76 3.33
C LYS A 253 -10.18 7.59 4.25
N ALA A 254 -11.33 7.69 4.91
CA ALA A 254 -11.84 6.61 5.75
C ALA A 254 -12.15 5.36 4.91
N ALA A 255 -12.82 5.49 3.77
CA ALA A 255 -13.10 4.40 2.85
C ALA A 255 -11.81 3.76 2.31
N THR A 256 -10.83 4.59 1.89
CA THR A 256 -9.52 4.11 1.44
C THR A 256 -8.78 3.32 2.53
N SER A 257 -8.87 3.77 3.78
CA SER A 257 -8.27 3.06 4.93
C SER A 257 -8.92 1.68 5.14
N GLU A 258 -10.24 1.57 5.02
CA GLU A 258 -10.97 0.30 5.14
C GLU A 258 -10.59 -0.67 4.01
N GLU A 259 -10.51 -0.19 2.77
CA GLU A 259 -10.07 -0.98 1.62
C GLU A 259 -8.62 -1.47 1.79
N LEU A 260 -7.72 -0.59 2.25
CA LEU A 260 -6.34 -0.94 2.52
C LEU A 260 -6.23 -2.01 3.62
N ALA A 261 -6.99 -1.88 4.70
CA ALA A 261 -7.03 -2.86 5.78
C ALA A 261 -7.56 -4.23 5.29
N ALA A 262 -8.55 -4.25 4.39
CA ALA A 262 -9.05 -5.48 3.79
C ALA A 262 -8.00 -6.12 2.87
N ALA A 263 -7.32 -5.33 2.04
CA ALA A 263 -6.24 -5.80 1.16
C ALA A 263 -5.07 -6.39 1.96
N VAL A 264 -4.63 -5.72 3.03
CA VAL A 264 -3.56 -6.20 3.92
C VAL A 264 -3.93 -7.54 4.54
N ARG A 265 -5.15 -7.70 5.04
CA ARG A 265 -5.63 -8.99 5.58
C ARG A 265 -5.57 -10.10 4.53
N GLY A 266 -6.13 -9.87 3.33
CA GLY A 266 -6.11 -10.85 2.25
C GLY A 266 -4.69 -11.25 1.80
N MET A 267 -3.77 -10.29 1.74
CA MET A 267 -2.37 -10.57 1.43
C MET A 267 -1.66 -11.32 2.56
N SER A 268 -1.96 -11.02 3.82
CA SER A 268 -1.43 -11.74 4.99
C SER A 268 -1.87 -13.21 4.98
N ASP A 269 -3.15 -13.47 4.71
CA ASP A 269 -3.69 -14.84 4.59
C ASP A 269 -3.00 -15.60 3.47
N THR A 270 -2.77 -14.94 2.33
CA THR A 270 -2.07 -15.52 1.18
C THR A 270 -0.61 -15.83 1.51
N ALA A 271 0.09 -14.93 2.20
CA ALA A 271 1.48 -15.14 2.63
C ALA A 271 1.59 -16.32 3.61
N GLN A 272 0.67 -16.44 4.56
CA GLN A 272 0.61 -17.56 5.48
C GLN A 272 0.28 -18.89 4.77
N ALA A 273 -0.63 -18.87 3.80
CA ALA A 273 -0.94 -20.06 3.00
C ALA A 273 0.28 -20.53 2.19
N LEU A 274 1.01 -19.58 1.60
CA LEU A 274 2.27 -19.87 0.89
C LEU A 274 3.30 -20.51 1.83
N GLN A 275 3.46 -19.98 3.03
CA GLN A 275 4.39 -20.52 4.02
C GLN A 275 4.03 -21.96 4.43
N ARG A 276 2.74 -22.24 4.69
CA ARG A 276 2.26 -23.61 5.00
C ARG A 276 2.49 -24.59 3.86
N LEU A 277 2.23 -24.16 2.61
CA LEU A 277 2.51 -25.00 1.44
C LEU A 277 3.99 -25.36 1.34
N MET A 278 4.87 -24.41 1.66
CA MET A 278 6.32 -24.65 1.67
C MET A 278 6.72 -25.66 2.77
N GLU A 279 6.13 -25.55 3.96
CA GLU A 279 6.39 -26.50 5.06
C GLU A 279 5.89 -27.92 4.74
N GLN A 280 4.82 -28.09 3.95
CA GLN A 280 4.30 -29.40 3.53
C GLN A 280 5.13 -30.07 2.42
N VAL A 281 5.93 -29.30 1.71
CA VAL A 281 6.82 -29.81 0.64
C VAL A 281 8.20 -30.24 1.21
N LEU A 282 8.47 -29.98 2.46
CA LEU A 282 9.61 -30.50 3.24
C LEU A 282 9.34 -31.88 3.76
#